data_d85817f3d2f96029c2371222b6e24ea4
#
_entry.id   d85817f3d2f96029c2371222b6e24ea4
#
_cell.length_a   1.000
_cell.length_b   1.000
_cell.length_c   1.000
_cell.angle_alpha   90.00
_cell.angle_beta   90.00
_cell.angle_gamma   90.00
#
_symmetry.space_group_name_H-M   'P 1'
#
loop_
_entity.id
_entity.type
_entity.pdbx_description
1 polymer ?
#
loop_
_entity_poly.entity_id
_entity_poly.type
_entity_poly.pdbx_seq_one_letter_code
_entity_poly.pdbx_strand_id
1 'polypeptide(L)'
;MTGSHDRKTEYLKKKASRISIREGAAYGLLDGFGLRYITPYALLLGMNNTLIGILISLPQMLGTLTQLLTLKFLEKGIRRRTIAWVGTFLQTLMWFPIILLGWLHFNFNIDNTLISTGLMVFYSLMVIFGGIVGPAWSSWMGDIIPRQIGTYFGFRNRVVGLTTILAMFSAGLILQYFTGVNRPFTGFVIIFLIAFIGRAISSALLKRQYEPDFHPQKEYYFTIWQFIRKIPQSNFGKFVTYVALMQFAVYISSPFFAVFMLKDLHFNYFQFTLITMTMPFVNMLLMPAWGRFADRFGNLRVVRITGLCLPVIPALWVLAVFFSNRPILEMLYLIFVETLSGFAWAGFNLTTANFIYDAVTRQRMAICVAYYNIFNGIGMFLGGLIGGLIADLPFQFHKFSALALVLMLSALIRLLVSAVMLPLIREVREVDHFDIKEARKRLSMLSPVDILRVLSTKSGNPRN
;
A
#
# COMPACT_ATOMS: atom_id res chain seq x y z
N MET A 1 -22.47 -37.92 16.81
CA MET A 1 -22.59 -36.48 17.19
C MET A 1 -21.55 -35.56 16.49
N THR A 2 -20.46 -36.08 15.96
CA THR A 2 -19.39 -35.31 15.26
C THR A 2 -19.85 -34.63 13.96
N GLY A 3 -20.66 -35.27 13.14
CA GLY A 3 -21.06 -34.71 11.84
C GLY A 3 -21.99 -33.48 11.86
N SER A 4 -22.73 -33.23 12.95
CA SER A 4 -23.62 -32.07 13.06
C SER A 4 -22.85 -30.82 13.50
N HIS A 5 -21.81 -30.98 14.35
CA HIS A 5 -20.95 -29.90 14.81
C HIS A 5 -20.06 -29.38 13.68
N ASP A 6 -19.49 -30.27 12.85
CA ASP A 6 -18.70 -29.95 11.69
C ASP A 6 -19.49 -29.15 10.63
N ARG A 7 -20.72 -29.58 10.33
CA ARG A 7 -21.62 -28.86 9.39
C ARG A 7 -21.95 -27.44 9.86
N LYS A 8 -22.19 -27.24 11.17
CA LYS A 8 -22.50 -25.94 11.76
C LYS A 8 -21.23 -25.00 11.65
N THR A 9 -20.07 -25.53 11.97
CA THR A 9 -18.81 -24.80 11.87
C THR A 9 -18.51 -24.40 10.43
N GLU A 10 -18.69 -25.28 9.46
CA GLU A 10 -18.52 -24.98 8.04
C GLU A 10 -19.51 -23.92 7.54
N TYR A 11 -20.77 -23.98 7.95
CA TYR A 11 -21.75 -22.94 7.66
C TYR A 11 -21.33 -21.58 8.22
N LEU A 12 -20.87 -21.54 9.49
CA LEU A 12 -20.40 -20.30 10.13
C LEU A 12 -19.17 -19.72 9.42
N LYS A 13 -18.21 -20.56 9.01
CA LYS A 13 -17.05 -20.14 8.21
C LYS A 13 -17.47 -19.57 6.85
N LYS A 14 -18.42 -20.20 6.17
CA LYS A 14 -18.96 -19.71 4.88
C LYS A 14 -19.71 -18.39 5.04
N LYS A 15 -20.46 -18.21 6.12
CA LYS A 15 -21.10 -16.93 6.47
C LYS A 15 -20.05 -15.85 6.76
N ALA A 16 -19.02 -16.17 7.53
CA ALA A 16 -17.92 -15.26 7.87
C ALA A 16 -17.13 -14.81 6.62
N SER A 17 -16.88 -15.70 5.67
CA SER A 17 -16.21 -15.34 4.42
C SER A 17 -17.01 -14.32 3.59
N ARG A 18 -18.34 -14.44 3.53
CA ARG A 18 -19.21 -13.45 2.87
C ARG A 18 -19.22 -12.10 3.59
N ILE A 19 -19.21 -12.12 4.94
CA ILE A 19 -19.09 -10.89 5.75
C ILE A 19 -17.75 -10.20 5.45
N SER A 20 -16.65 -10.94 5.38
CA SER A 20 -15.33 -10.39 5.09
C SER A 20 -15.24 -9.74 3.69
N ILE A 21 -15.98 -10.24 2.68
CA ILE A 21 -16.04 -9.58 1.36
C ILE A 21 -16.76 -8.22 1.48
N ARG A 22 -17.89 -8.16 2.20
CA ARG A 22 -18.64 -6.93 2.43
C ARG A 22 -17.83 -5.93 3.26
N GLU A 23 -17.12 -6.44 4.27
CA GLU A 23 -16.17 -5.64 5.07
C GLU A 23 -15.07 -5.05 4.18
N GLY A 24 -14.50 -5.85 3.28
CA GLY A 24 -13.52 -5.38 2.32
C GLY A 24 -14.04 -4.28 1.40
N ALA A 25 -15.29 -4.39 0.91
CA ALA A 25 -15.92 -3.32 0.14
C ALA A 25 -16.07 -2.03 0.97
N ALA A 26 -16.50 -2.13 2.23
CA ALA A 26 -16.61 -1.00 3.14
C ALA A 26 -15.22 -0.37 3.45
N TYR A 27 -14.17 -1.18 3.58
CA TYR A 27 -12.79 -0.70 3.68
C TYR A 27 -12.35 0.04 2.39
N GLY A 28 -12.78 -0.40 1.22
CA GLY A 28 -12.52 0.28 -0.05
C GLY A 28 -13.07 1.73 -0.07
N LEU A 29 -14.19 2.00 0.61
CA LEU A 29 -14.70 3.37 0.78
C LEU A 29 -13.74 4.21 1.64
N LEU A 30 -13.22 3.66 2.75
CA LEU A 30 -12.23 4.36 3.56
C LEU A 30 -10.97 4.70 2.76
N ASP A 31 -10.42 3.73 2.01
CA ASP A 31 -9.20 3.95 1.22
C ASP A 31 -9.44 5.00 0.15
N GLY A 32 -10.53 4.87 -0.63
CA GLY A 32 -10.81 5.72 -1.78
C GLY A 32 -11.27 7.14 -1.44
N PHE A 33 -12.12 7.33 -0.43
CA PHE A 33 -12.60 8.66 -0.02
C PHE A 33 -11.71 9.32 1.03
N GLY A 34 -10.90 8.57 1.78
CA GLY A 34 -10.17 9.08 2.93
C GLY A 34 -8.66 9.08 2.73
N LEU A 35 -8.03 7.90 2.83
CA LEU A 35 -6.57 7.78 2.94
C LEU A 35 -5.82 8.39 1.74
N ARG A 36 -6.38 8.35 0.55
CA ARG A 36 -5.79 8.90 -0.67
C ARG A 36 -5.78 10.43 -0.71
N TYR A 37 -6.62 11.06 0.10
CA TYR A 37 -6.80 12.52 0.09
C TYR A 37 -6.20 13.23 1.31
N ILE A 38 -5.47 12.52 2.18
CA ILE A 38 -4.79 13.13 3.34
C ILE A 38 -3.73 14.15 2.89
N THR A 39 -2.91 13.85 1.86
CA THR A 39 -1.91 14.81 1.35
C THR A 39 -2.57 16.04 0.71
N PRO A 40 -3.57 15.91 -0.21
CA PRO A 40 -4.33 17.06 -0.69
C PRO A 40 -4.98 17.89 0.42
N TYR A 41 -5.50 17.25 1.47
CA TYR A 41 -6.06 17.94 2.63
C TYR A 41 -5.00 18.70 3.45
N ALA A 42 -3.85 18.09 3.68
CA ALA A 42 -2.71 18.73 4.34
C ALA A 42 -2.22 19.97 3.57
N LEU A 43 -2.21 19.89 2.23
CA LEU A 43 -1.92 21.04 1.35
C LEU A 43 -2.95 22.15 1.49
N LEU A 44 -4.24 21.80 1.55
CA LEU A 44 -5.32 22.77 1.76
C LEU A 44 -5.19 23.50 3.11
N LEU A 45 -4.70 22.80 4.15
CA LEU A 45 -4.42 23.37 5.48
C LEU A 45 -3.08 24.14 5.53
N GLY A 46 -2.37 24.31 4.42
CA GLY A 46 -1.15 25.11 4.35
C GLY A 46 0.11 24.43 4.91
N MET A 47 0.13 23.11 5.04
CA MET A 47 1.32 22.40 5.52
C MET A 47 2.48 22.52 4.51
N ASN A 48 3.70 22.74 5.04
CA ASN A 48 4.93 22.72 4.22
C ASN A 48 5.32 21.29 3.82
N ASN A 49 6.30 21.17 2.92
CA ASN A 49 6.67 19.86 2.36
C ASN A 49 7.34 18.96 3.40
N THR A 50 8.14 19.50 4.32
CA THR A 50 8.75 18.72 5.43
C THR A 50 7.67 18.09 6.30
N LEU A 51 6.65 18.84 6.70
CA LEU A 51 5.55 18.32 7.50
C LEU A 51 4.72 17.27 6.72
N ILE A 52 4.53 17.44 5.41
CA ILE A 52 3.87 16.44 4.55
C ILE A 52 4.69 15.16 4.48
N GLY A 53 6.01 15.27 4.31
CA GLY A 53 6.92 14.12 4.34
C GLY A 53 6.80 13.32 5.64
N ILE A 54 6.81 14.01 6.78
CA ILE A 54 6.64 13.39 8.11
C ILE A 54 5.22 12.83 8.26
N LEU A 55 4.17 13.57 7.87
CA LEU A 55 2.77 13.16 7.95
C LEU A 55 2.51 11.81 7.26
N ILE A 56 3.14 11.57 6.12
CA ILE A 56 2.92 10.33 5.37
C ILE A 56 3.83 9.20 5.84
N SER A 57 5.05 9.49 6.30
CA SER A 57 6.06 8.48 6.60
C SER A 57 6.10 8.04 8.08
N LEU A 58 5.99 8.98 9.03
CA LEU A 58 6.02 8.67 10.46
C LEU A 58 4.89 7.73 10.91
N PRO A 59 3.62 7.95 10.50
CA PRO A 59 2.54 7.04 10.86
C PRO A 59 2.77 5.61 10.36
N GLN A 60 3.37 5.44 9.16
CA GLN A 60 3.69 4.12 8.63
C GLN A 60 4.73 3.39 9.50
N MET A 61 5.78 4.08 9.92
CA MET A 61 6.77 3.53 10.85
C MET A 61 6.10 3.13 12.17
N LEU A 62 5.30 4.02 12.77
CA LEU A 62 4.61 3.73 14.02
C LEU A 62 3.63 2.55 13.87
N GLY A 63 2.88 2.50 12.76
CA GLY A 63 1.98 1.40 12.44
C GLY A 63 2.68 0.05 12.32
N THR A 64 3.88 0.00 11.72
CA THR A 64 4.67 -1.24 11.65
C THR A 64 5.20 -1.68 13.02
N LEU A 65 5.64 -0.74 13.86
CA LEU A 65 6.09 -1.04 15.23
C LEU A 65 4.95 -1.60 16.10
N THR A 66 3.74 -1.06 15.93
CA THR A 66 2.58 -1.48 16.74
C THR A 66 2.04 -2.85 16.36
N GLN A 67 2.42 -3.43 15.23
CA GLN A 67 2.11 -4.82 14.89
C GLN A 67 2.64 -5.81 15.94
N LEU A 68 3.76 -5.49 16.63
CA LEU A 68 4.28 -6.31 17.74
C LEU A 68 3.34 -6.33 18.94
N LEU A 69 2.55 -5.29 19.16
CA LEU A 69 1.56 -5.25 20.25
C LEU A 69 0.43 -6.27 20.02
N THR A 70 0.12 -6.56 18.77
CA THR A 70 -0.89 -7.57 18.43
C THR A 70 -0.51 -8.94 18.96
N LEU A 71 0.77 -9.33 18.83
CA LEU A 71 1.26 -10.61 19.37
C LEU A 71 1.08 -10.66 20.89
N LYS A 72 1.46 -9.59 21.60
CA LYS A 72 1.29 -9.50 23.07
C LYS A 72 -0.18 -9.56 23.50
N PHE A 73 -1.10 -8.98 22.71
CA PHE A 73 -2.52 -9.06 23.01
C PHE A 73 -3.06 -10.47 22.80
N LEU A 74 -2.61 -11.17 21.78
CA LEU A 74 -2.98 -12.56 21.51
C LEU A 74 -2.43 -13.51 22.59
N GLU A 75 -1.20 -13.31 23.04
CA GLU A 75 -0.60 -14.06 24.16
C GLU A 75 -1.37 -13.87 25.47
N LYS A 76 -1.93 -12.69 25.70
CA LYS A 76 -2.84 -12.42 26.84
C LYS A 76 -4.24 -12.98 26.66
N GLY A 77 -4.52 -13.74 25.61
CA GLY A 77 -5.80 -14.37 25.35
C GLY A 77 -6.89 -13.44 24.81
N ILE A 78 -6.54 -12.22 24.38
CA ILE A 78 -7.51 -11.31 23.76
C ILE A 78 -7.88 -11.86 22.38
N ARG A 79 -9.19 -12.00 22.12
CA ARG A 79 -9.72 -12.55 20.87
C ARG A 79 -9.35 -11.66 19.67
N ARG A 80 -8.95 -12.28 18.56
CA ARG A 80 -8.61 -11.60 17.29
C ARG A 80 -9.73 -10.71 16.80
N ARG A 81 -10.99 -11.17 16.92
CA ARG A 81 -12.18 -10.37 16.63
C ARG A 81 -12.24 -9.10 17.46
N THR A 82 -11.95 -9.16 18.75
CA THR A 82 -11.97 -8.00 19.64
C THR A 82 -10.90 -6.99 19.22
N ILE A 83 -9.66 -7.45 18.97
CA ILE A 83 -8.58 -6.58 18.48
C ILE A 83 -9.00 -5.91 17.16
N ALA A 84 -9.56 -6.68 16.22
CA ALA A 84 -9.93 -6.17 14.92
C ALA A 84 -11.06 -5.13 14.99
N TRP A 85 -12.19 -5.43 15.66
CA TRP A 85 -13.31 -4.48 15.69
C TRP A 85 -13.05 -3.25 16.56
N VAL A 86 -12.33 -3.38 17.69
CA VAL A 86 -11.97 -2.22 18.53
C VAL A 86 -10.99 -1.32 17.81
N GLY A 87 -9.92 -1.89 17.22
CA GLY A 87 -8.94 -1.11 16.47
C GLY A 87 -9.58 -0.39 15.27
N THR A 88 -10.47 -1.04 14.52
CA THR A 88 -11.20 -0.38 13.43
C THR A 88 -12.20 0.67 13.92
N PHE A 89 -12.83 0.46 15.07
CA PHE A 89 -13.72 1.47 15.68
C PHE A 89 -12.93 2.71 16.10
N LEU A 90 -11.79 2.54 16.80
CA LEU A 90 -10.92 3.65 17.15
C LEU A 90 -10.40 4.39 15.91
N GLN A 91 -10.04 3.65 14.86
CA GLN A 91 -9.65 4.23 13.58
C GLN A 91 -10.78 5.08 12.97
N THR A 92 -12.04 4.62 13.08
CA THR A 92 -13.21 5.38 12.63
C THR A 92 -13.34 6.71 13.37
N LEU A 93 -13.15 6.70 14.69
CA LEU A 93 -13.28 7.92 15.51
C LEU A 93 -12.26 9.00 15.14
N MET A 94 -11.10 8.65 14.58
CA MET A 94 -10.05 9.62 14.22
C MET A 94 -10.49 10.57 13.08
N TRP A 95 -11.50 10.23 12.30
CA TRP A 95 -12.02 11.14 11.27
C TRP A 95 -12.65 12.39 11.84
N PHE A 96 -13.29 12.31 13.03
CA PHE A 96 -13.88 13.49 13.67
C PHE A 96 -12.85 14.58 14.00
N PRO A 97 -11.78 14.31 14.76
CA PRO A 97 -10.78 15.33 15.03
C PRO A 97 -10.06 15.80 13.76
N ILE A 98 -9.85 14.94 12.75
CA ILE A 98 -9.28 15.35 11.47
C ILE A 98 -10.17 16.39 10.76
N ILE A 99 -11.48 16.16 10.71
CA ILE A 99 -12.45 17.13 10.15
C ILE A 99 -12.51 18.39 11.02
N LEU A 100 -12.54 18.23 12.34
CA LEU A 100 -12.61 19.32 13.29
C LEU A 100 -11.41 20.28 13.15
N LEU A 101 -10.21 19.77 12.93
CA LEU A 101 -9.01 20.60 12.71
C LEU A 101 -9.17 21.53 11.52
N GLY A 102 -9.72 21.05 10.40
CA GLY A 102 -9.99 21.91 9.26
C GLY A 102 -11.08 22.94 9.54
N TRP A 103 -12.13 22.54 10.27
CA TRP A 103 -13.17 23.48 10.68
C TRP A 103 -12.61 24.60 11.58
N LEU A 104 -11.75 24.25 12.53
CA LEU A 104 -11.06 25.21 13.39
C LEU A 104 -10.13 26.14 12.59
N HIS A 105 -9.37 25.59 11.62
CA HIS A 105 -8.49 26.37 10.76
C HIS A 105 -9.25 27.45 9.97
N PHE A 106 -10.36 27.07 9.30
CA PHE A 106 -11.10 27.99 8.43
C PHE A 106 -12.02 28.96 9.14
N ASN A 107 -12.45 28.65 10.36
CA ASN A 107 -13.41 29.53 11.08
C ASN A 107 -12.76 30.36 12.19
N PHE A 108 -11.62 29.91 12.77
CA PHE A 108 -11.02 30.58 13.93
C PHE A 108 -9.57 31.03 13.69
N ASN A 109 -9.03 30.88 12.47
CA ASN A 109 -7.65 31.25 12.12
C ASN A 109 -6.60 30.74 13.13
N ILE A 110 -6.76 29.50 13.61
CA ILE A 110 -5.86 28.90 14.57
C ILE A 110 -4.49 28.71 13.90
N ASP A 111 -3.43 28.85 14.69
CA ASP A 111 -2.04 28.71 14.23
C ASP A 111 -1.81 27.41 13.43
N ASN A 112 -1.20 27.55 12.27
CA ASN A 112 -0.91 26.45 11.37
C ASN A 112 -0.06 25.36 12.02
N THR A 113 0.78 25.70 13.00
CA THR A 113 1.61 24.73 13.74
C THR A 113 0.74 23.79 14.56
N LEU A 114 -0.28 24.33 15.24
CA LEU A 114 -1.20 23.51 16.05
C LEU A 114 -2.06 22.60 15.16
N ILE A 115 -2.57 23.13 14.04
CA ILE A 115 -3.37 22.36 13.07
C ILE A 115 -2.55 21.24 12.45
N SER A 116 -1.33 21.52 12.02
CA SER A 116 -0.41 20.55 11.42
C SER A 116 -0.02 19.46 12.41
N THR A 117 0.32 19.84 13.65
CA THR A 117 0.64 18.89 14.71
C THR A 117 -0.56 18.01 15.06
N GLY A 118 -1.75 18.59 15.18
CA GLY A 118 -2.99 17.88 15.43
C GLY A 118 -3.28 16.86 14.32
N LEU A 119 -3.13 17.25 13.05
CA LEU A 119 -3.32 16.33 11.92
C LEU A 119 -2.31 15.18 11.96
N MET A 120 -1.03 15.46 12.25
CA MET A 120 -0.01 14.42 12.41
C MET A 120 -0.35 13.45 13.54
N VAL A 121 -0.81 13.94 14.69
CA VAL A 121 -1.18 13.09 15.83
C VAL A 121 -2.38 12.20 15.49
N PHE A 122 -3.49 12.77 15.02
CA PHE A 122 -4.71 12.00 14.77
C PHE A 122 -4.56 11.04 13.59
N TYR A 123 -3.84 11.43 12.53
CA TYR A 123 -3.54 10.54 11.43
C TYR A 123 -2.57 9.42 11.87
N SER A 124 -1.57 9.71 12.71
CA SER A 124 -0.70 8.68 13.28
C SER A 124 -1.47 7.68 14.13
N LEU A 125 -2.37 8.14 14.99
CA LEU A 125 -3.24 7.25 15.79
C LEU A 125 -4.12 6.38 14.89
N MET A 126 -4.66 6.94 13.82
CA MET A 126 -5.46 6.19 12.84
C MET A 126 -4.64 5.06 12.19
N VAL A 127 -3.40 5.32 11.79
CA VAL A 127 -2.52 4.31 11.18
C VAL A 127 -2.03 3.29 12.22
N ILE A 128 -1.74 3.71 13.45
CA ILE A 128 -1.38 2.84 14.59
C ILE A 128 -2.51 1.83 14.86
N PHE A 129 -3.74 2.29 14.97
CA PHE A 129 -4.88 1.40 15.19
C PHE A 129 -5.06 0.40 14.03
N GLY A 130 -4.84 0.84 12.79
CA GLY A 130 -4.81 -0.04 11.62
C GLY A 130 -3.68 -1.07 11.66
N GLY A 131 -2.50 -0.67 12.12
CA GLY A 131 -1.32 -1.53 12.29
C GLY A 131 -1.58 -2.69 13.26
N ILE A 132 -2.25 -2.41 14.39
CA ILE A 132 -2.63 -3.43 15.38
C ILE A 132 -3.67 -4.42 14.79
N VAL A 133 -4.58 -3.95 13.95
CA VAL A 133 -5.64 -4.79 13.35
C VAL A 133 -5.07 -5.79 12.34
N GLY A 134 -4.09 -5.40 11.54
CA GLY A 134 -3.61 -6.18 10.40
C GLY A 134 -3.23 -7.63 10.71
N PRO A 135 -2.28 -7.89 11.64
CA PRO A 135 -1.87 -9.25 11.99
C PRO A 135 -2.98 -10.10 12.61
N ALA A 136 -3.81 -9.50 13.49
CA ALA A 136 -4.95 -10.20 14.09
C ALA A 136 -5.97 -10.63 13.04
N TRP A 137 -6.30 -9.75 12.10
CA TRP A 137 -7.22 -10.03 11.00
C TRP A 137 -6.66 -11.09 10.04
N SER A 138 -5.39 -11.00 9.66
CA SER A 138 -4.75 -11.96 8.75
C SER A 138 -4.73 -13.38 9.33
N SER A 139 -4.33 -13.52 10.61
CA SER A 139 -4.36 -14.79 11.33
C SER A 139 -5.79 -15.34 11.41
N TRP A 140 -6.77 -14.51 11.73
CA TRP A 140 -8.19 -14.88 11.82
C TRP A 140 -8.74 -15.37 10.50
N MET A 141 -8.46 -14.68 9.41
CA MET A 141 -8.92 -15.06 8.07
C MET A 141 -8.27 -16.36 7.57
N GLY A 142 -7.03 -16.65 7.96
CA GLY A 142 -6.37 -17.91 7.66
C GLY A 142 -7.13 -19.12 8.21
N ASP A 143 -7.74 -19.02 9.41
CA ASP A 143 -8.52 -20.09 10.02
C ASP A 143 -9.95 -20.20 9.45
N ILE A 144 -10.51 -19.11 8.95
CA ILE A 144 -11.82 -19.11 8.30
C ILE A 144 -11.74 -19.75 6.92
N ILE A 145 -10.65 -19.54 6.19
CA ILE A 145 -10.46 -19.96 4.79
C ILE A 145 -9.23 -20.86 4.66
N PRO A 146 -9.30 -22.11 5.17
CA PRO A 146 -8.14 -23.02 5.15
C PRO A 146 -7.87 -23.62 3.77
N ARG A 147 -8.85 -23.58 2.85
CA ARG A 147 -8.76 -24.12 1.49
C ARG A 147 -9.03 -23.01 0.47
N GLN A 148 -8.33 -23.05 -0.68
CA GLN A 148 -8.49 -22.09 -1.78
C GLN A 148 -8.24 -20.62 -1.37
N ILE A 149 -7.29 -20.39 -0.47
CA ILE A 149 -6.93 -19.06 0.06
C ILE A 149 -6.69 -18.06 -1.09
N GLY A 150 -5.92 -18.44 -2.12
CA GLY A 150 -5.61 -17.60 -3.26
C GLY A 150 -6.85 -17.16 -4.06
N THR A 151 -7.78 -18.09 -4.33
CA THR A 151 -9.03 -17.79 -5.06
C THR A 151 -9.92 -16.82 -4.27
N TYR A 152 -10.05 -17.07 -2.97
CA TYR A 152 -10.86 -16.20 -2.11
C TYR A 152 -10.27 -14.79 -1.99
N PHE A 153 -8.99 -14.67 -1.64
CA PHE A 153 -8.36 -13.35 -1.52
C PHE A 153 -8.26 -12.65 -2.88
N GLY A 154 -8.07 -13.38 -3.97
CA GLY A 154 -8.14 -12.84 -5.31
C GLY A 154 -9.50 -12.19 -5.62
N PHE A 155 -10.61 -12.85 -5.29
CA PHE A 155 -11.95 -12.28 -5.43
C PHE A 155 -12.18 -11.11 -4.48
N ARG A 156 -11.87 -11.27 -3.18
CA ARG A 156 -12.02 -10.19 -2.19
C ARG A 156 -11.23 -8.95 -2.58
N ASN A 157 -9.98 -9.09 -3.00
CA ASN A 157 -9.14 -7.97 -3.38
C ASN A 157 -9.63 -7.26 -4.64
N ARG A 158 -10.27 -7.98 -5.58
CA ARG A 158 -10.95 -7.35 -6.73
C ARG A 158 -12.13 -6.49 -6.27
N VAL A 159 -12.95 -6.99 -5.34
CA VAL A 159 -14.06 -6.21 -4.77
C VAL A 159 -13.55 -4.96 -4.06
N VAL A 160 -12.52 -5.09 -3.22
CA VAL A 160 -11.88 -3.96 -2.54
C VAL A 160 -11.33 -2.96 -3.55
N GLY A 161 -10.55 -3.42 -4.53
CA GLY A 161 -9.94 -2.57 -5.54
C GLY A 161 -10.97 -1.81 -6.36
N LEU A 162 -12.03 -2.49 -6.82
CA LEU A 162 -13.12 -1.85 -7.57
C LEU A 162 -13.83 -0.78 -6.73
N THR A 163 -14.13 -1.09 -5.47
CA THR A 163 -14.79 -0.13 -4.55
C THR A 163 -13.87 1.06 -4.29
N THR A 164 -12.57 0.84 -4.07
CA THR A 164 -11.59 1.92 -3.91
C THR A 164 -11.53 2.82 -5.13
N ILE A 165 -11.47 2.26 -6.35
CA ILE A 165 -11.39 3.04 -7.59
C ILE A 165 -12.66 3.87 -7.81
N LEU A 166 -13.85 3.27 -7.61
CA LEU A 166 -15.12 3.99 -7.70
C LEU A 166 -15.23 5.10 -6.65
N ALA A 167 -14.76 4.83 -5.42
CA ALA A 167 -14.70 5.81 -4.35
C ALA A 167 -13.74 6.96 -4.68
N MET A 168 -12.54 6.68 -5.19
CA MET A 168 -11.60 7.71 -5.64
C MET A 168 -12.20 8.58 -6.75
N PHE A 169 -12.79 7.96 -7.77
CA PHE A 169 -13.42 8.69 -8.87
C PHE A 169 -14.53 9.63 -8.37
N SER A 170 -15.41 9.13 -7.51
CA SER A 170 -16.49 9.94 -6.90
C SER A 170 -15.92 11.07 -6.02
N ALA A 171 -14.86 10.81 -5.24
CA ALA A 171 -14.20 11.82 -4.42
C ALA A 171 -13.58 12.93 -5.28
N GLY A 172 -12.96 12.60 -6.40
CA GLY A 172 -12.42 13.57 -7.35
C GLY A 172 -13.50 14.50 -7.93
N LEU A 173 -14.66 13.93 -8.29
CA LEU A 173 -15.81 14.72 -8.78
C LEU A 173 -16.36 15.64 -7.68
N ILE A 174 -16.53 15.15 -6.44
CA ILE A 174 -17.00 15.96 -5.30
C ILE A 174 -16.03 17.11 -5.04
N LEU A 175 -14.73 16.83 -4.94
CA LEU A 175 -13.74 17.88 -4.69
C LEU A 175 -13.69 18.90 -5.83
N GLN A 176 -13.75 18.45 -7.09
CA GLN A 176 -13.78 19.35 -8.24
C GLN A 176 -14.99 20.29 -8.19
N TYR A 177 -16.17 19.75 -7.90
CA TYR A 177 -17.41 20.55 -7.79
C TYR A 177 -17.28 21.60 -6.69
N PHE A 178 -16.89 21.20 -5.47
CA PHE A 178 -16.81 22.13 -4.33
C PHE A 178 -15.67 23.15 -4.47
N THR A 179 -14.58 22.80 -5.18
CA THR A 179 -13.55 23.78 -5.54
C THR A 179 -14.06 24.79 -6.55
N GLY A 180 -14.87 24.37 -7.52
CA GLY A 180 -15.49 25.27 -8.50
C GLY A 180 -16.46 26.29 -7.90
N VAL A 181 -17.08 25.97 -6.75
CA VAL A 181 -17.94 26.90 -5.99
C VAL A 181 -17.20 27.60 -4.83
N ASN A 182 -15.87 27.61 -4.83
CA ASN A 182 -15.01 28.22 -3.81
C ASN A 182 -15.23 27.69 -2.38
N ARG A 183 -15.59 26.42 -2.23
CA ARG A 183 -15.81 25.74 -0.94
C ARG A 183 -15.03 24.42 -0.83
N PRO A 184 -13.72 24.38 -1.09
CA PRO A 184 -12.96 23.12 -1.13
C PRO A 184 -13.00 22.34 0.19
N PHE A 185 -12.99 23.03 1.33
CA PHE A 185 -13.11 22.40 2.65
C PHE A 185 -14.40 21.60 2.80
N THR A 186 -15.54 22.11 2.33
CA THR A 186 -16.81 21.36 2.34
C THR A 186 -16.71 20.06 1.54
N GLY A 187 -16.02 20.06 0.42
CA GLY A 187 -15.74 18.86 -0.36
C GLY A 187 -14.96 17.82 0.45
N PHE A 188 -13.92 18.24 1.18
CA PHE A 188 -13.15 17.34 2.06
C PHE A 188 -13.99 16.81 3.22
N VAL A 189 -14.85 17.63 3.84
CA VAL A 189 -15.78 17.16 4.89
C VAL A 189 -16.66 16.03 4.37
N ILE A 190 -17.25 16.20 3.18
CA ILE A 190 -18.14 15.19 2.58
C ILE A 190 -17.40 13.87 2.32
N ILE A 191 -16.22 13.90 1.68
CA ILE A 191 -15.48 12.69 1.38
C ILE A 191 -14.99 11.99 2.66
N PHE A 192 -14.58 12.74 3.68
CA PHE A 192 -14.14 12.17 4.95
C PHE A 192 -15.32 11.62 5.79
N LEU A 193 -16.51 12.20 5.70
CA LEU A 193 -17.71 11.62 6.28
C LEU A 193 -18.10 10.30 5.61
N ILE A 194 -17.96 10.18 4.28
CA ILE A 194 -18.19 8.92 3.58
C ILE A 194 -17.14 7.89 3.99
N ALA A 195 -15.86 8.28 4.13
CA ALA A 195 -14.80 7.42 4.64
C ALA A 195 -15.07 6.95 6.08
N PHE A 196 -15.54 7.84 6.95
CA PHE A 196 -16.00 7.52 8.31
C PHE A 196 -17.11 6.48 8.29
N ILE A 197 -18.17 6.68 7.49
CA ILE A 197 -19.30 5.76 7.37
C ILE A 197 -18.80 4.39 6.85
N GLY A 198 -17.99 4.38 5.82
CA GLY A 198 -17.36 3.15 5.28
C GLY A 198 -16.61 2.37 6.36
N ARG A 199 -15.78 3.07 7.16
CA ARG A 199 -15.01 2.42 8.23
C ARG A 199 -15.89 1.99 9.41
N ALA A 200 -16.94 2.73 9.74
CA ALA A 200 -17.93 2.33 10.76
C ALA A 200 -18.66 1.05 10.35
N ILE A 201 -19.09 0.94 9.09
CA ILE A 201 -19.69 -0.28 8.54
C ILE A 201 -18.69 -1.45 8.61
N SER A 202 -17.43 -1.23 8.22
CA SER A 202 -16.36 -2.24 8.30
C SER A 202 -16.19 -2.74 9.74
N SER A 203 -16.13 -1.84 10.73
CA SER A 203 -16.04 -2.18 12.16
C SER A 203 -17.24 -3.01 12.65
N ALA A 204 -18.46 -2.59 12.29
CA ALA A 204 -19.69 -3.30 12.66
C ALA A 204 -19.75 -4.72 12.06
N LEU A 205 -19.26 -4.89 10.82
CA LEU A 205 -19.19 -6.20 10.17
C LEU A 205 -18.17 -7.12 10.84
N LEU A 206 -16.99 -6.61 11.21
CA LEU A 206 -15.98 -7.36 11.96
C LEU A 206 -16.49 -7.83 13.31
N LYS A 207 -17.24 -7.00 14.03
CA LYS A 207 -17.89 -7.38 15.31
C LYS A 207 -18.86 -8.56 15.16
N ARG A 208 -19.54 -8.68 14.01
CA ARG A 208 -20.53 -9.74 13.72
C ARG A 208 -19.93 -10.99 13.09
N GLN A 209 -18.65 -10.96 12.72
CA GLN A 209 -18.00 -12.07 12.02
C GLN A 209 -17.67 -13.20 12.99
N TYR A 210 -17.91 -14.46 12.58
CA TYR A 210 -17.58 -15.65 13.37
C TYR A 210 -16.05 -15.77 13.53
N GLU A 211 -15.61 -16.11 14.74
CA GLU A 211 -14.21 -16.40 15.05
C GLU A 211 -14.09 -17.86 15.52
N PRO A 212 -13.29 -18.70 14.83
CA PRO A 212 -12.91 -20.01 15.31
C PRO A 212 -12.07 -19.93 16.59
N ASP A 213 -12.13 -20.97 17.43
CA ASP A 213 -11.26 -21.07 18.60
C ASP A 213 -9.80 -20.99 18.18
N PHE A 214 -9.06 -20.17 18.88
CA PHE A 214 -7.64 -19.87 18.58
C PHE A 214 -6.78 -20.28 19.77
N HIS A 215 -5.80 -21.12 19.49
CA HIS A 215 -4.77 -21.50 20.46
C HIS A 215 -3.45 -20.96 19.93
N PRO A 216 -2.86 -19.94 20.60
CA PRO A 216 -1.57 -19.42 20.20
C PRO A 216 -0.51 -20.51 20.29
N GLN A 217 0.19 -20.77 19.19
CA GLN A 217 1.34 -21.69 19.19
C GLN A 217 2.55 -20.93 19.79
N LYS A 218 3.36 -21.64 20.60
CA LYS A 218 4.63 -21.10 21.07
C LYS A 218 5.55 -20.89 19.87
N GLU A 219 5.79 -19.63 19.54
CA GLU A 219 6.67 -19.25 18.45
C GLU A 219 8.12 -19.18 18.91
N TYR A 220 9.04 -19.37 17.97
CA TYR A 220 10.47 -19.32 18.22
C TYR A 220 10.91 -17.86 18.16
N TYR A 221 11.23 -17.26 19.32
CA TYR A 221 11.70 -15.88 19.40
C TYR A 221 13.21 -15.79 19.34
N PHE A 222 13.74 -14.83 18.61
CA PHE A 222 15.12 -14.37 18.67
C PHE A 222 15.14 -12.84 18.66
N THR A 223 16.19 -12.25 19.24
CA THR A 223 16.26 -10.81 19.43
C THR A 223 16.60 -10.08 18.11
N ILE A 224 16.21 -8.81 18.00
CA ILE A 224 16.55 -7.98 16.85
C ILE A 224 18.07 -7.86 16.64
N TRP A 225 18.86 -7.86 17.72
CA TRP A 225 20.32 -7.85 17.64
C TRP A 225 20.90 -9.13 17.04
N GLN A 226 20.32 -10.29 17.36
CA GLN A 226 20.69 -11.55 16.74
C GLN A 226 20.34 -11.57 15.25
N PHE A 227 19.22 -10.93 14.88
CA PHE A 227 18.85 -10.76 13.48
C PHE A 227 19.86 -9.87 12.75
N ILE A 228 20.16 -8.67 13.26
CA ILE A 228 21.11 -7.72 12.67
C ILE A 228 22.47 -8.35 12.44
N ARG A 229 23.02 -9.06 13.42
CA ARG A 229 24.31 -9.75 13.30
C ARG A 229 24.33 -10.81 12.18
N LYS A 230 23.20 -11.43 11.88
CA LYS A 230 23.07 -12.46 10.84
C LYS A 230 22.75 -11.90 9.44
N ILE A 231 22.42 -10.62 9.31
CA ILE A 231 22.08 -9.99 8.01
C ILE A 231 23.13 -10.28 6.93
N PRO A 232 24.45 -10.06 7.12
CA PRO A 232 25.43 -10.23 6.05
C PRO A 232 25.55 -11.68 5.55
N GLN A 233 25.27 -12.65 6.43
CA GLN A 233 25.42 -14.08 6.16
C GLN A 233 24.14 -14.72 5.62
N SER A 234 22.99 -14.13 5.91
CA SER A 234 21.67 -14.67 5.60
C SER A 234 21.12 -14.10 4.29
N ASN A 235 20.66 -14.98 3.39
CA ASN A 235 19.96 -14.56 2.18
C ASN A 235 18.70 -13.73 2.49
N PHE A 236 17.94 -14.18 3.51
CA PHE A 236 16.78 -13.42 4.00
C PHE A 236 17.18 -12.06 4.58
N GLY A 237 18.28 -11.97 5.33
CA GLY A 237 18.79 -10.71 5.85
C GLY A 237 19.16 -9.71 4.74
N LYS A 238 19.88 -10.16 3.69
CA LYS A 238 20.20 -9.35 2.51
C LYS A 238 18.93 -8.86 1.80
N PHE A 239 17.92 -9.73 1.68
CA PHE A 239 16.64 -9.38 1.10
C PHE A 239 15.90 -8.30 1.93
N VAL A 240 15.83 -8.45 3.26
CA VAL A 240 15.23 -7.45 4.16
C VAL A 240 15.94 -6.11 4.02
N THR A 241 17.26 -6.09 3.97
CA THR A 241 18.05 -4.87 3.77
C THR A 241 17.76 -4.23 2.42
N TYR A 242 17.69 -5.02 1.33
CA TYR A 242 17.32 -4.52 0.02
C TYR A 242 15.95 -3.82 0.02
N VAL A 243 14.93 -4.48 0.60
CA VAL A 243 13.58 -3.90 0.60
C VAL A 243 13.52 -2.67 1.50
N ALA A 244 14.19 -2.66 2.66
CA ALA A 244 14.24 -1.51 3.55
C ALA A 244 14.92 -0.29 2.88
N LEU A 245 16.04 -0.49 2.19
CA LEU A 245 16.72 0.55 1.43
C LEU A 245 15.88 1.01 0.21
N MET A 246 15.18 0.09 -0.44
CA MET A 246 14.25 0.44 -1.50
C MET A 246 13.08 1.28 -0.96
N GLN A 247 12.49 0.92 0.19
CA GLN A 247 11.44 1.72 0.82
C GLN A 247 11.95 3.10 1.26
N PHE A 248 13.17 3.19 1.76
CA PHE A 248 13.82 4.47 2.02
C PHE A 248 13.87 5.33 0.74
N ALA A 249 14.39 4.78 -0.36
CA ALA A 249 14.50 5.49 -1.63
C ALA A 249 13.12 5.88 -2.21
N VAL A 250 12.12 5.00 -2.06
CA VAL A 250 10.74 5.24 -2.50
C VAL A 250 10.12 6.38 -1.72
N TYR A 251 10.26 6.40 -0.40
CA TYR A 251 9.63 7.42 0.44
C TYR A 251 10.31 8.80 0.36
N ILE A 252 11.51 8.91 -0.19
CA ILE A 252 12.07 10.21 -0.57
C ILE A 252 11.11 10.95 -1.51
N SER A 253 10.45 10.26 -2.46
CA SER A 253 9.55 10.88 -3.44
C SER A 253 8.07 10.63 -3.20
N SER A 254 7.69 9.51 -2.58
CA SER A 254 6.29 9.05 -2.51
C SER A 254 5.31 10.07 -1.92
N PRO A 255 5.61 10.79 -0.82
CA PRO A 255 4.72 11.82 -0.30
C PRO A 255 4.51 13.00 -1.24
N PHE A 256 5.46 13.21 -2.17
CA PHE A 256 5.55 14.44 -2.95
C PHE A 256 4.96 14.34 -4.36
N PHE A 257 4.56 13.17 -4.85
CA PHE A 257 3.86 13.06 -6.14
C PHE A 257 2.54 13.87 -6.14
N ALA A 258 1.77 13.81 -5.06
CA ALA A 258 0.56 14.61 -4.93
C ALA A 258 0.87 16.12 -4.85
N VAL A 259 1.93 16.48 -4.12
CA VAL A 259 2.39 17.87 -4.01
C VAL A 259 2.83 18.41 -5.37
N PHE A 260 3.62 17.62 -6.11
CA PHE A 260 4.11 17.96 -7.44
C PHE A 260 2.95 18.18 -8.43
N MET A 261 1.94 17.28 -8.43
CA MET A 261 0.75 17.45 -9.27
C MET A 261 -0.04 18.72 -8.95
N LEU A 262 -0.27 18.99 -7.67
CA LEU A 262 -1.18 20.06 -7.26
C LEU A 262 -0.49 21.45 -7.19
N LYS A 263 0.82 21.51 -6.84
CA LYS A 263 1.58 22.75 -6.73
C LYS A 263 2.36 23.11 -7.99
N ASP A 264 3.11 22.16 -8.56
CA ASP A 264 4.03 22.45 -9.68
C ASP A 264 3.34 22.31 -11.04
N LEU A 265 2.50 21.27 -11.21
CA LEU A 265 1.77 21.03 -12.46
C LEU A 265 0.36 21.65 -12.46
N HIS A 266 -0.10 22.22 -11.34
CA HIS A 266 -1.38 22.92 -11.19
C HIS A 266 -2.61 22.11 -11.62
N PHE A 267 -2.55 20.77 -11.47
CA PHE A 267 -3.69 19.92 -11.75
C PHE A 267 -4.83 20.16 -10.77
N ASN A 268 -6.06 20.11 -11.27
CA ASN A 268 -7.24 20.11 -10.43
C ASN A 268 -7.46 18.73 -9.76
N TYR A 269 -8.34 18.67 -8.76
CA TYR A 269 -8.57 17.43 -8.00
C TYR A 269 -9.11 16.27 -8.84
N PHE A 270 -9.83 16.55 -9.91
CA PHE A 270 -10.32 15.51 -10.81
C PHE A 270 -9.18 14.89 -11.64
N GLN A 271 -8.32 15.73 -12.24
CA GLN A 271 -7.13 15.29 -12.97
C GLN A 271 -6.17 14.51 -12.05
N PHE A 272 -5.91 15.06 -10.85
CA PHE A 272 -5.15 14.36 -9.81
C PHE A 272 -5.71 12.96 -9.54
N THR A 273 -7.03 12.85 -9.41
CA THR A 273 -7.69 11.56 -9.15
C THR A 273 -7.55 10.60 -10.31
N LEU A 274 -7.76 11.04 -11.56
CA LEU A 274 -7.62 10.20 -12.74
C LEU A 274 -6.20 9.62 -12.86
N ILE A 275 -5.19 10.43 -12.61
CA ILE A 275 -3.79 10.00 -12.65
C ILE A 275 -3.52 9.00 -11.52
N THR A 276 -3.86 9.34 -10.28
CA THR A 276 -3.52 8.52 -9.10
C THR A 276 -4.29 7.21 -9.03
N MET A 277 -5.50 7.11 -9.59
CA MET A 277 -6.25 5.85 -9.62
C MET A 277 -5.73 4.86 -10.67
N THR A 278 -4.92 5.30 -11.64
CA THR A 278 -4.39 4.45 -12.71
C THR A 278 -3.48 3.35 -12.15
N MET A 279 -2.55 3.68 -11.27
CA MET A 279 -1.63 2.70 -10.69
C MET A 279 -2.35 1.57 -9.94
N PRO A 280 -3.27 1.79 -8.98
CA PRO A 280 -3.99 0.70 -8.32
C PRO A 280 -4.89 -0.09 -9.27
N PHE A 281 -5.45 0.54 -10.32
CA PHE A 281 -6.21 -0.14 -11.34
C PHE A 281 -5.34 -1.13 -12.13
N VAL A 282 -4.20 -0.69 -12.64
CA VAL A 282 -3.25 -1.54 -13.38
C VAL A 282 -2.67 -2.63 -12.48
N ASN A 283 -2.36 -2.31 -11.22
CA ASN A 283 -1.89 -3.27 -10.23
C ASN A 283 -2.90 -4.42 -10.05
N MET A 284 -4.19 -4.10 -9.89
CA MET A 284 -5.26 -5.10 -9.77
C MET A 284 -5.34 -6.02 -11.00
N LEU A 285 -5.15 -5.49 -12.20
CA LEU A 285 -5.21 -6.26 -13.45
C LEU A 285 -3.98 -7.17 -13.63
N LEU A 286 -2.78 -6.68 -13.30
CA LEU A 286 -1.53 -7.34 -13.63
C LEU A 286 -1.00 -8.27 -12.52
N MET A 287 -1.46 -8.13 -11.27
CA MET A 287 -1.03 -8.96 -10.16
C MET A 287 -1.19 -10.49 -10.43
N PRO A 288 -2.29 -11.00 -11.04
CA PRO A 288 -2.40 -12.42 -11.39
C PRO A 288 -1.41 -12.88 -12.46
N ALA A 289 -1.04 -12.02 -13.39
CA ALA A 289 -0.04 -12.34 -14.42
C ALA A 289 1.36 -12.48 -13.81
N TRP A 290 1.73 -11.55 -12.91
CA TRP A 290 2.97 -11.62 -12.15
C TRP A 290 3.01 -12.84 -11.23
N GLY A 291 1.88 -13.24 -10.62
CA GLY A 291 1.79 -14.45 -9.81
C GLY A 291 2.16 -15.70 -10.63
N ARG A 292 1.53 -15.90 -11.79
CA ARG A 292 1.85 -17.04 -12.67
C ARG A 292 3.30 -17.04 -13.15
N PHE A 293 3.84 -15.87 -13.44
CA PHE A 293 5.24 -15.74 -13.84
C PHE A 293 6.18 -16.08 -12.67
N ALA A 294 5.89 -15.60 -11.47
CA ALA A 294 6.67 -15.88 -10.27
C ALA A 294 6.63 -17.37 -9.87
N ASP A 295 5.47 -18.01 -10.02
CA ASP A 295 5.31 -19.46 -9.74
C ASP A 295 6.20 -20.32 -10.63
N ARG A 296 6.37 -19.92 -11.88
CA ARG A 296 7.19 -20.66 -12.85
C ARG A 296 8.66 -20.31 -12.80
N PHE A 297 8.99 -19.02 -12.69
CA PHE A 297 10.36 -18.53 -12.88
C PHE A 297 11.01 -17.98 -11.61
N GLY A 298 10.32 -18.01 -10.48
CA GLY A 298 10.81 -17.58 -9.17
C GLY A 298 10.46 -16.13 -8.82
N ASN A 299 10.35 -15.91 -7.51
CA ASN A 299 10.02 -14.60 -6.95
C ASN A 299 11.15 -13.59 -7.16
N LEU A 300 12.40 -14.00 -6.99
CA LEU A 300 13.53 -13.08 -7.12
C LEU A 300 13.70 -12.55 -8.54
N ARG A 301 13.34 -13.32 -9.56
CA ARG A 301 13.41 -12.84 -10.95
C ARG A 301 12.44 -11.68 -11.20
N VAL A 302 11.22 -11.80 -10.67
CA VAL A 302 10.24 -10.69 -10.74
C VAL A 302 10.76 -9.49 -9.97
N VAL A 303 11.29 -9.68 -8.75
CA VAL A 303 11.89 -8.59 -7.95
C VAL A 303 13.00 -7.88 -8.72
N ARG A 304 13.85 -8.63 -9.47
CA ARG A 304 14.92 -8.04 -10.30
C ARG A 304 14.35 -7.19 -11.45
N ILE A 305 13.37 -7.72 -12.19
CA ILE A 305 12.74 -6.99 -13.29
C ILE A 305 12.07 -5.72 -12.76
N THR A 306 11.20 -5.85 -11.78
CA THR A 306 10.43 -4.74 -11.24
C THR A 306 11.30 -3.75 -10.46
N GLY A 307 12.28 -4.25 -9.69
CA GLY A 307 13.24 -3.42 -8.97
C GLY A 307 14.11 -2.53 -9.87
N LEU A 308 14.36 -2.96 -11.13
CA LEU A 308 15.03 -2.13 -12.14
C LEU A 308 14.06 -1.20 -12.87
N CYS A 309 12.75 -1.50 -12.92
CA CYS A 309 11.73 -0.61 -13.46
C CYS A 309 11.38 0.54 -12.50
N LEU A 310 11.37 0.30 -11.18
CA LEU A 310 10.97 1.29 -10.17
C LEU A 310 11.78 2.60 -10.18
N PRO A 311 13.10 2.62 -10.47
CA PRO A 311 13.88 3.85 -10.60
C PRO A 311 13.44 4.75 -11.75
N VAL A 312 12.95 4.15 -12.84
CA VAL A 312 12.57 4.87 -14.06
C VAL A 312 11.34 5.76 -13.83
N ILE A 313 10.43 5.32 -12.93
CA ILE A 313 9.15 6.00 -12.70
C ILE A 313 9.31 7.45 -12.23
N PRO A 314 10.02 7.77 -11.12
CA PRO A 314 10.16 9.15 -10.70
C PRO A 314 10.98 10.00 -11.68
N ALA A 315 11.90 9.41 -12.44
CA ALA A 315 12.59 10.12 -13.51
C ALA A 315 11.64 10.53 -14.65
N LEU A 316 10.72 9.64 -15.05
CA LEU A 316 9.67 9.96 -16.02
C LEU A 316 8.71 11.04 -15.49
N TRP A 317 8.38 11.03 -14.20
CA TRP A 317 7.54 12.06 -13.58
C TRP A 317 8.12 13.47 -13.77
N VAL A 318 9.44 13.64 -13.64
CA VAL A 318 10.10 14.95 -13.83
C VAL A 318 9.93 15.45 -15.26
N LEU A 319 9.88 14.56 -16.26
CA LEU A 319 9.69 14.93 -17.66
C LEU A 319 8.30 15.52 -17.96
N ALA A 320 7.32 15.34 -17.06
CA ALA A 320 5.99 15.94 -17.22
C ALA A 320 6.05 17.47 -17.37
N VAL A 321 7.00 18.14 -16.71
CA VAL A 321 7.20 19.59 -16.77
C VAL A 321 7.40 20.11 -18.21
N PHE A 322 7.89 19.28 -19.14
CA PHE A 322 8.02 19.66 -20.54
C PHE A 322 6.70 19.72 -21.29
N PHE A 323 5.64 19.14 -20.76
CA PHE A 323 4.30 19.15 -21.34
C PHE A 323 3.36 20.20 -20.72
N SER A 324 3.84 21.05 -19.79
CA SER A 324 3.05 22.02 -19.02
C SER A 324 2.19 22.97 -19.87
N ASN A 325 2.59 23.24 -21.12
CA ASN A 325 1.81 24.06 -22.06
C ASN A 325 0.66 23.29 -22.76
N ARG A 326 0.52 22.00 -22.50
CA ARG A 326 -0.49 21.11 -23.11
C ARG A 326 -1.13 20.20 -22.06
N PRO A 327 -2.07 20.71 -21.24
CA PRO A 327 -2.54 20.03 -20.02
C PRO A 327 -3.18 18.65 -20.30
N ILE A 328 -3.82 18.46 -21.46
CA ILE A 328 -4.37 17.13 -21.84
C ILE A 328 -3.22 16.14 -22.12
N LEU A 329 -2.20 16.56 -22.85
CA LEU A 329 -1.05 15.72 -23.19
C LEU A 329 -0.24 15.38 -21.93
N GLU A 330 -0.06 16.35 -21.02
CA GLU A 330 0.59 16.17 -19.73
C GLU A 330 -0.15 15.13 -18.86
N MET A 331 -1.47 15.23 -18.77
CA MET A 331 -2.30 14.25 -18.06
C MET A 331 -2.19 12.85 -18.69
N LEU A 332 -2.30 12.73 -20.02
CA LEU A 332 -2.18 11.45 -20.72
C LEU A 332 -0.78 10.84 -20.54
N TYR A 333 0.26 11.67 -20.55
CA TYR A 333 1.62 11.26 -20.30
C TYR A 333 1.76 10.69 -18.88
N LEU A 334 1.21 11.35 -17.85
CA LEU A 334 1.27 10.87 -16.48
C LEU A 334 0.42 9.62 -16.26
N ILE A 335 -0.72 9.48 -16.94
CA ILE A 335 -1.49 8.22 -16.95
C ILE A 335 -0.65 7.08 -17.52
N PHE A 336 0.11 7.32 -18.58
CA PHE A 336 1.04 6.33 -19.12
C PHE A 336 2.15 5.98 -18.11
N VAL A 337 2.75 6.97 -17.45
CA VAL A 337 3.77 6.73 -16.40
C VAL A 337 3.19 5.96 -15.22
N GLU A 338 1.95 6.28 -14.78
CA GLU A 338 1.26 5.54 -13.72
C GLU A 338 0.86 4.12 -14.13
N THR A 339 0.66 3.88 -15.44
CA THR A 339 0.49 2.52 -15.97
C THR A 339 1.76 1.70 -15.81
N LEU A 340 2.94 2.27 -16.12
CA LEU A 340 4.23 1.64 -15.87
C LEU A 340 4.49 1.42 -14.37
N SER A 341 4.09 2.41 -13.55
CA SER A 341 4.12 2.31 -12.09
C SER A 341 3.30 1.12 -11.60
N GLY A 342 2.05 0.99 -12.04
CA GLY A 342 1.17 -0.11 -11.69
C GLY A 342 1.72 -1.48 -12.10
N PHE A 343 2.34 -1.58 -13.28
CA PHE A 343 3.03 -2.79 -13.73
C PHE A 343 4.18 -3.17 -12.80
N ALA A 344 5.06 -2.24 -12.47
CA ALA A 344 6.21 -2.50 -11.62
C ALA A 344 5.80 -2.84 -10.17
N TRP A 345 4.89 -2.06 -9.59
CA TRP A 345 4.43 -2.29 -8.21
C TRP A 345 3.60 -3.57 -8.04
N ALA A 346 2.84 -4.00 -9.07
CA ALA A 346 2.12 -5.27 -9.03
C ALA A 346 3.05 -6.46 -8.83
N GLY A 347 4.15 -6.51 -9.57
CA GLY A 347 5.15 -7.56 -9.44
C GLY A 347 5.97 -7.42 -8.16
N PHE A 348 6.46 -6.22 -7.85
CA PHE A 348 7.31 -5.98 -6.68
C PHE A 348 6.60 -6.34 -5.38
N ASN A 349 5.39 -5.83 -5.13
CA ASN A 349 4.65 -6.08 -3.89
C ASN A 349 4.29 -7.56 -3.71
N LEU A 350 3.83 -8.21 -4.79
CA LEU A 350 3.47 -9.63 -4.75
C LEU A 350 4.67 -10.50 -4.40
N THR A 351 5.78 -10.28 -5.09
CA THR A 351 6.93 -11.20 -4.98
C THR A 351 7.80 -10.92 -3.78
N THR A 352 7.87 -9.68 -3.30
CA THR A 352 8.52 -9.39 -2.01
C THR A 352 7.77 -10.02 -0.83
N ALA A 353 6.44 -10.03 -0.86
CA ALA A 353 5.66 -10.75 0.14
C ALA A 353 5.86 -12.28 0.04
N ASN A 354 5.83 -12.84 -1.16
CA ASN A 354 6.00 -14.29 -1.38
C ASN A 354 7.41 -14.76 -1.00
N PHE A 355 8.45 -13.98 -1.28
CA PHE A 355 9.83 -14.34 -0.97
C PHE A 355 10.05 -14.58 0.52
N ILE A 356 9.33 -13.87 1.41
CA ILE A 356 9.40 -14.09 2.86
C ILE A 356 8.92 -15.51 3.19
N TYR A 357 7.81 -15.96 2.58
CA TYR A 357 7.27 -17.31 2.81
C TYR A 357 8.19 -18.41 2.29
N ASP A 358 8.93 -18.15 1.23
CA ASP A 358 9.90 -19.11 0.67
C ASP A 358 11.19 -19.16 1.52
N ALA A 359 11.63 -18.02 2.08
CA ALA A 359 12.93 -17.90 2.75
C ALA A 359 12.90 -18.21 4.24
N VAL A 360 11.71 -18.33 4.86
CA VAL A 360 11.56 -18.44 6.32
C VAL A 360 10.71 -19.65 6.69
N THR A 361 11.14 -20.40 7.70
CA THR A 361 10.37 -21.52 8.24
C THR A 361 9.11 -21.03 8.96
N ARG A 362 8.04 -21.84 8.95
CA ARG A 362 6.74 -21.49 9.57
C ARG A 362 6.87 -21.06 11.05
N GLN A 363 7.78 -21.70 11.79
CA GLN A 363 8.02 -21.44 13.22
C GLN A 363 8.63 -20.06 13.50
N ARG A 364 9.33 -19.45 12.53
CA ARG A 364 10.00 -18.15 12.65
C ARG A 364 9.29 -17.05 11.84
N MET A 365 8.21 -17.40 11.16
CA MET A 365 7.55 -16.51 10.18
C MET A 365 7.12 -15.19 10.82
N ALA A 366 6.40 -15.22 11.94
CA ALA A 366 5.86 -14.01 12.55
C ALA A 366 6.95 -13.03 12.99
N ILE A 367 8.03 -13.53 13.62
CA ILE A 367 9.13 -12.66 14.07
C ILE A 367 9.93 -12.10 12.89
N CYS A 368 10.14 -12.89 11.84
CA CYS A 368 10.82 -12.43 10.63
C CYS A 368 10.02 -11.37 9.87
N VAL A 369 8.69 -11.57 9.75
CA VAL A 369 7.78 -10.56 9.16
C VAL A 369 7.77 -9.28 10.01
N ALA A 370 7.78 -9.40 11.33
CA ALA A 370 7.82 -8.25 12.22
C ALA A 370 9.12 -7.44 12.02
N TYR A 371 10.28 -8.09 11.96
CA TYR A 371 11.54 -7.39 11.71
C TYR A 371 11.58 -6.80 10.30
N TYR A 372 11.15 -7.54 9.27
CA TYR A 372 10.99 -7.00 7.93
C TYR A 372 10.16 -5.71 7.92
N ASN A 373 9.02 -5.69 8.60
CA ASN A 373 8.15 -4.51 8.66
C ASN A 373 8.80 -3.35 9.44
N ILE A 374 9.54 -3.62 10.52
CA ILE A 374 10.25 -2.61 11.30
C ILE A 374 11.32 -1.93 10.43
N PHE A 375 12.17 -2.71 9.75
CA PHE A 375 13.20 -2.15 8.87
C PHE A 375 12.59 -1.33 7.74
N ASN A 376 11.51 -1.81 7.12
CA ASN A 376 10.78 -1.06 6.12
C ASN A 376 10.20 0.25 6.67
N GLY A 377 9.58 0.22 7.86
CA GLY A 377 9.02 1.40 8.52
C GLY A 377 10.07 2.47 8.81
N ILE A 378 11.25 2.05 9.30
CA ILE A 378 12.39 2.97 9.53
C ILE A 378 12.85 3.57 8.19
N GLY A 379 12.99 2.74 7.14
CA GLY A 379 13.33 3.21 5.81
C GLY A 379 12.34 4.25 5.28
N MET A 380 11.03 3.95 5.38
CA MET A 380 9.96 4.86 4.98
C MET A 380 10.04 6.21 5.70
N PHE A 381 10.23 6.20 7.03
CA PHE A 381 10.30 7.42 7.83
C PHE A 381 11.50 8.28 7.45
N LEU A 382 12.70 7.68 7.41
CA LEU A 382 13.92 8.40 7.05
C LEU A 382 13.84 8.95 5.61
N GLY A 383 13.28 8.18 4.68
CA GLY A 383 13.06 8.63 3.31
C GLY A 383 12.14 9.84 3.23
N GLY A 384 10.97 9.78 3.88
CA GLY A 384 9.98 10.86 3.87
C GLY A 384 10.49 12.14 4.55
N LEU A 385 11.27 12.00 5.64
CA LEU A 385 11.90 13.12 6.33
C LEU A 385 12.94 13.82 5.42
N ILE A 386 13.87 13.05 4.85
CA ILE A 386 14.91 13.60 3.95
C ILE A 386 14.27 14.21 2.70
N GLY A 387 13.29 13.52 2.09
CA GLY A 387 12.55 14.05 0.96
C GLY A 387 11.87 15.37 1.27
N GLY A 388 11.26 15.49 2.46
CA GLY A 388 10.61 16.72 2.93
C GLY A 388 11.58 17.89 3.12
N LEU A 389 12.71 17.63 3.78
CA LEU A 389 13.75 18.65 3.98
C LEU A 389 14.30 19.16 2.62
N ILE A 390 14.50 18.28 1.65
CA ILE A 390 14.96 18.68 0.32
C ILE A 390 13.86 19.43 -0.44
N ALA A 391 12.61 19.02 -0.32
CA ALA A 391 11.46 19.63 -0.98
C ALA A 391 11.17 21.07 -0.50
N ASP A 392 11.63 21.45 0.70
CA ASP A 392 11.49 22.81 1.25
C ASP A 392 12.72 23.70 0.94
N LEU A 393 13.75 23.18 0.26
CA LEU A 393 14.87 24.02 -0.18
C LEU A 393 14.41 25.08 -1.20
N PRO A 394 14.93 26.31 -1.14
CA PRO A 394 14.63 27.36 -2.10
C PRO A 394 15.40 27.10 -3.43
N PHE A 395 15.12 25.95 -4.04
CA PHE A 395 15.75 25.53 -5.29
C PHE A 395 14.79 25.69 -6.46
N GLN A 396 15.23 26.47 -7.45
CA GLN A 396 14.54 26.57 -8.73
C GLN A 396 15.59 26.72 -9.84
N PHE A 397 15.58 25.80 -10.77
CA PHE A 397 16.45 25.84 -11.93
C PHE A 397 15.63 25.64 -13.19
N HIS A 398 15.45 26.69 -14.00
CA HIS A 398 14.55 26.71 -15.15
C HIS A 398 13.13 26.33 -14.75
N LYS A 399 12.68 25.17 -15.25
CA LYS A 399 11.36 24.57 -14.95
C LYS A 399 11.37 23.58 -13.78
N PHE A 400 12.55 23.32 -13.18
CA PHE A 400 12.70 22.32 -12.14
C PHE A 400 12.67 22.95 -10.75
N SER A 401 11.72 22.53 -9.95
CA SER A 401 11.58 22.89 -8.54
C SER A 401 12.39 21.93 -7.64
N ALA A 402 12.44 22.22 -6.35
CA ALA A 402 12.98 21.29 -5.36
C ALA A 402 12.24 19.93 -5.37
N LEU A 403 10.96 19.90 -5.73
CA LEU A 403 10.22 18.64 -5.87
C LEU A 403 10.76 17.77 -7.01
N ALA A 404 11.13 18.38 -8.15
CA ALA A 404 11.79 17.66 -9.24
C ALA A 404 13.13 17.05 -8.79
N LEU A 405 13.92 17.79 -7.99
CA LEU A 405 15.15 17.28 -7.39
C LEU A 405 14.91 16.07 -6.48
N VAL A 406 13.88 16.11 -5.64
CA VAL A 406 13.45 14.98 -4.78
C VAL A 406 13.12 13.75 -5.62
N LEU A 407 12.38 13.91 -6.72
CA LEU A 407 12.03 12.81 -7.62
C LEU A 407 13.29 12.21 -8.28
N MET A 408 14.21 13.03 -8.77
CA MET A 408 15.46 12.58 -9.39
C MET A 408 16.38 11.87 -8.40
N LEU A 409 16.52 12.41 -7.17
CA LEU A 409 17.30 11.78 -6.11
C LEU A 409 16.72 10.40 -5.75
N SER A 410 15.41 10.32 -5.62
CA SER A 410 14.72 9.03 -5.39
C SER A 410 15.02 8.04 -6.52
N ALA A 411 14.95 8.46 -7.79
CA ALA A 411 15.29 7.62 -8.94
C ALA A 411 16.71 7.08 -8.85
N LEU A 412 17.68 7.96 -8.58
CA LEU A 412 19.08 7.59 -8.47
C LEU A 412 19.33 6.58 -7.33
N ILE A 413 18.80 6.86 -6.14
CA ILE A 413 18.99 5.97 -4.99
C ILE A 413 18.31 4.60 -5.23
N ARG A 414 17.11 4.56 -5.80
CA ARG A 414 16.46 3.28 -6.19
C ARG A 414 17.33 2.49 -7.17
N LEU A 415 17.93 3.15 -8.15
CA LEU A 415 18.82 2.53 -9.12
C LEU A 415 20.06 1.96 -8.44
N LEU A 416 20.73 2.74 -7.59
CA LEU A 416 21.90 2.30 -6.83
C LEU A 416 21.57 1.11 -5.91
N VAL A 417 20.49 1.19 -5.17
CA VAL A 417 20.03 0.09 -4.29
C VAL A 417 19.77 -1.19 -5.11
N SER A 418 19.09 -1.07 -6.25
CA SER A 418 18.83 -2.23 -7.10
C SER A 418 20.11 -2.79 -7.71
N ALA A 419 20.99 -1.96 -8.23
CA ALA A 419 22.25 -2.38 -8.86
C ALA A 419 23.21 -3.07 -7.88
N VAL A 420 23.29 -2.57 -6.63
CA VAL A 420 24.20 -3.10 -5.61
C VAL A 420 23.64 -4.32 -4.90
N MET A 421 22.36 -4.28 -4.51
CA MET A 421 21.81 -5.29 -3.60
C MET A 421 21.21 -6.51 -4.31
N LEU A 422 20.59 -6.35 -5.50
CA LEU A 422 19.94 -7.48 -6.20
C LEU A 422 20.90 -8.60 -6.58
N PRO A 423 22.16 -8.34 -6.99
CA PRO A 423 23.11 -9.43 -7.26
C PRO A 423 23.48 -10.26 -6.04
N LEU A 424 23.37 -9.70 -4.82
CA LEU A 424 23.73 -10.36 -3.57
C LEU A 424 22.65 -11.34 -3.06
N ILE A 425 21.44 -11.29 -3.63
CA ILE A 425 20.29 -12.10 -3.22
C ILE A 425 20.16 -13.28 -4.16
N ARG A 426 19.89 -14.47 -3.58
CA ARG A 426 19.71 -15.72 -4.33
C ARG A 426 18.27 -16.19 -4.27
N GLU A 427 17.81 -16.83 -5.36
CA GLU A 427 16.51 -17.51 -5.35
C GLU A 427 16.52 -18.67 -4.36
N VAL A 428 15.42 -18.85 -3.65
CA VAL A 428 15.29 -19.88 -2.61
C VAL A 428 14.67 -21.15 -3.17
N ARG A 429 13.78 -21.01 -4.16
CA ARG A 429 13.04 -22.13 -4.79
C ARG A 429 13.82 -22.69 -5.97
N GLU A 430 13.67 -23.97 -6.22
CA GLU A 430 14.01 -24.55 -7.51
C GLU A 430 12.99 -24.10 -8.56
N VAL A 431 13.45 -23.48 -9.63
CA VAL A 431 12.62 -22.84 -10.64
C VAL A 431 13.11 -23.14 -12.05
N ASP A 432 12.21 -23.05 -13.02
CA ASP A 432 12.55 -23.25 -14.42
C ASP A 432 13.59 -22.24 -14.92
N HIS A 433 14.51 -22.70 -15.75
CA HIS A 433 15.44 -21.81 -16.45
C HIS A 433 14.66 -20.92 -17.43
N PHE A 434 14.80 -19.60 -17.27
CA PHE A 434 14.22 -18.62 -18.19
C PHE A 434 15.22 -18.29 -19.29
N ASP A 435 14.94 -18.75 -20.51
CA ASP A 435 15.69 -18.34 -21.68
C ASP A 435 15.02 -17.13 -22.34
N ILE A 436 15.75 -15.99 -22.32
CA ILE A 436 15.29 -14.73 -22.94
C ILE A 436 15.05 -14.90 -24.45
N LYS A 437 15.84 -15.74 -25.13
CA LYS A 437 15.68 -16.00 -26.58
C LYS A 437 14.36 -16.74 -26.87
N GLU A 438 14.02 -17.72 -26.02
CA GLU A 438 12.77 -18.47 -26.16
C GLU A 438 11.56 -17.59 -25.80
N ALA A 439 11.66 -16.75 -24.77
CA ALA A 439 10.62 -15.78 -24.40
C ALA A 439 10.38 -14.75 -25.54
N ARG A 440 11.45 -14.22 -26.14
CA ARG A 440 11.33 -13.30 -27.29
C ARG A 440 10.71 -13.98 -28.49
N LYS A 441 11.06 -15.22 -28.79
CA LYS A 441 10.46 -16.01 -29.88
C LYS A 441 8.96 -16.26 -29.64
N ARG A 442 8.55 -16.57 -28.40
CA ARG A 442 7.12 -16.74 -28.06
C ARG A 442 6.36 -15.43 -28.09
N LEU A 443 6.93 -14.33 -27.64
CA LEU A 443 6.31 -12.99 -27.71
C LEU A 443 6.12 -12.51 -29.16
N SER A 444 7.06 -12.80 -30.05
CA SER A 444 6.93 -12.44 -31.47
C SER A 444 5.91 -13.32 -32.22
N MET A 445 5.48 -14.43 -31.64
CA MET A 445 4.46 -15.33 -32.20
C MET A 445 3.05 -15.10 -31.63
N LEU A 446 2.92 -14.28 -30.56
CA LEU A 446 1.62 -13.96 -29.95
C LEU A 446 0.95 -12.81 -30.69
N SER A 447 -0.22 -13.06 -31.24
CA SER A 447 -1.09 -11.99 -31.72
C SER A 447 -1.66 -11.17 -30.53
N PRO A 448 -2.10 -9.92 -30.74
CA PRO A 448 -2.78 -9.14 -29.69
C PRO A 448 -3.97 -9.88 -29.04
N VAL A 449 -4.65 -10.73 -29.81
CA VAL A 449 -5.77 -11.57 -29.35
C VAL A 449 -5.31 -12.69 -28.42
N ASP A 450 -4.13 -13.28 -28.65
CA ASP A 450 -3.57 -14.32 -27.80
C ASP A 450 -3.10 -13.76 -26.46
N ILE A 451 -2.61 -12.51 -26.42
CA ILE A 451 -2.27 -11.79 -25.18
C ILE A 451 -3.53 -11.60 -24.32
N LEU A 452 -4.63 -11.21 -24.91
CA LEU A 452 -5.93 -11.08 -24.23
C LEU A 452 -6.48 -12.45 -23.76
N ARG A 453 -6.29 -13.52 -24.54
CA ARG A 453 -6.66 -14.88 -24.14
C ARG A 453 -5.83 -15.38 -22.96
N VAL A 454 -4.53 -15.17 -22.94
CA VAL A 454 -3.64 -15.54 -21.81
C VAL A 454 -4.06 -14.80 -20.54
N LEU A 455 -4.56 -13.57 -20.65
CA LEU A 455 -5.07 -12.79 -19.51
C LEU A 455 -6.48 -13.27 -19.07
N SER A 456 -7.27 -13.87 -19.95
CA SER A 456 -8.67 -14.26 -19.71
C SER A 456 -8.88 -15.73 -19.34
N THR A 457 -7.95 -16.65 -19.62
CA THR A 457 -8.13 -18.07 -19.32
C THR A 457 -8.12 -18.32 -17.82
N LYS A 458 -9.29 -18.68 -17.29
CA LYS A 458 -9.49 -19.35 -16.00
C LYS A 458 -8.54 -20.54 -15.90
N SER A 459 -7.96 -20.71 -14.70
CA SER A 459 -7.16 -21.89 -14.34
C SER A 459 -7.87 -23.17 -14.76
N GLY A 460 -7.48 -23.73 -15.88
CA GLY A 460 -7.81 -25.10 -16.26
C GLY A 460 -7.00 -26.04 -15.39
N ASN A 461 -7.70 -26.91 -14.69
CA ASN A 461 -7.25 -28.05 -13.94
C ASN A 461 -6.18 -28.83 -14.72
N PRO A 462 -4.99 -29.10 -14.21
CA PRO A 462 -4.15 -30.13 -14.79
C PRO A 462 -4.79 -31.48 -14.46
N ARG A 463 -5.40 -32.10 -15.43
CA ARG A 463 -5.70 -33.54 -15.40
C ARG A 463 -4.39 -34.29 -15.69
N ASN A 464 -4.18 -35.27 -14.84
CA ASN A 464 -3.24 -36.38 -14.70
C ASN A 464 -2.04 -36.14 -13.84
#